data_819ddffc6f726276aa868b1ba5cb3300
#
_entry.id   819ddffc6f726276aa868b1ba5cb3300
#
_cell.length_a   1.000
_cell.length_b   1.000
_cell.length_c   1.000
_cell.angle_alpha   90.00
_cell.angle_beta   90.00
_cell.angle_gamma   90.00
#
_symmetry.space_group_name_H-M   'P 1'
#
loop_
_entity.id
_entity.type
_entity.pdbx_description
1 polymer ?
#
loop_
_entity_poly.entity_id
_entity_poly.type
_entity_poly.pdbx_seq_one_letter_code
_entity_poly.pdbx_strand_id
1 'polypeptide(L)' 'MAPTHTFRFRRDKFAAPFFDWAAACSCGWRGGHYMRTERKYARRAHAEHLARFQRGRR' A
#
# COMPACT_ATOMS: atom_id res chain seq x y z
N MET A 1 14.64 -0.02 -17.40
CA MET A 1 13.61 0.90 -16.91
C MET A 1 13.39 0.70 -15.43
N ALA A 2 13.16 1.77 -14.70
CA ALA A 2 12.83 1.69 -13.30
C ALA A 2 11.43 1.07 -13.15
N PRO A 3 11.20 0.21 -12.14
CA PRO A 3 9.86 -0.35 -11.93
C PRO A 3 8.87 0.75 -11.58
N THR A 4 7.66 0.60 -12.08
CA THR A 4 6.57 1.52 -11.77
C THR A 4 5.97 1.15 -10.42
N HIS A 5 5.73 2.17 -9.59
CA HIS A 5 5.09 1.97 -8.30
C HIS A 5 3.72 2.62 -8.32
N THR A 6 2.70 1.82 -8.45
CA THR A 6 1.31 2.28 -8.45
C THR A 6 0.63 1.87 -7.17
N PHE A 7 0.07 2.85 -6.46
CA PHE A 7 -0.69 2.58 -5.25
C PHE A 7 -1.98 1.84 -5.59
N ARG A 8 -2.26 0.78 -4.84
CA ARG A 8 -3.48 0.00 -4.98
C ARG A 8 -4.17 -0.11 -3.65
N PHE A 9 -5.46 0.18 -3.63
CA PHE A 9 -6.28 0.07 -2.43
C PHE A 9 -7.52 -0.74 -2.81
N ARG A 10 -7.51 -2.02 -2.44
CA ARG A 10 -8.53 -2.96 -2.87
C ARG A 10 -9.21 -3.61 -1.68
N ARG A 11 -10.47 -3.95 -1.88
CA ARG A 11 -11.22 -4.68 -0.86
C ARG A 11 -10.78 -6.13 -0.83
N ASP A 12 -10.50 -6.61 0.38
CA ASP A 12 -10.16 -8.01 0.62
C ASP A 12 -11.32 -8.63 1.41
N LYS A 13 -12.19 -9.33 0.72
CA LYS A 13 -13.40 -9.90 1.32
C LYS A 13 -13.10 -11.00 2.35
N PHE A 14 -11.89 -11.49 2.41
CA PHE A 14 -11.48 -12.50 3.38
C PHE A 14 -10.83 -11.91 4.61
N ALA A 15 -10.63 -10.61 4.64
CA ALA A 15 -10.04 -9.93 5.79
C ALA A 15 -11.07 -9.74 6.90
N ALA A 16 -10.59 -9.33 8.08
CA ALA A 16 -11.46 -9.08 9.23
C ALA A 16 -12.45 -7.96 8.91
N PRO A 17 -13.66 -8.01 9.50
CA PRO A 17 -14.64 -6.94 9.32
C PRO A 17 -14.05 -5.58 9.69
N PHE A 18 -14.47 -4.54 9.01
CA PHE A 18 -14.03 -3.15 9.15
C PHE A 18 -12.62 -2.88 8.61
N PHE A 19 -11.72 -3.87 8.63
CA PHE A 19 -10.36 -3.72 8.08
C PHE A 19 -10.23 -4.58 6.83
N ASP A 20 -11.18 -4.43 5.94
CA ASP A 20 -11.28 -5.27 4.75
C ASP A 20 -10.68 -4.61 3.49
N TRP A 21 -9.96 -3.51 3.65
CA TRP A 21 -9.27 -2.86 2.54
C TRP A 21 -7.77 -3.04 2.66
N ALA A 22 -7.15 -3.53 1.62
CA ALA A 22 -5.73 -3.82 1.60
C ALA A 22 -4.98 -2.80 0.76
N ALA A 23 -3.90 -2.27 1.32
CA ALA A 23 -2.99 -1.39 0.60
C ALA A 23 -1.87 -2.21 -0.03
N ALA A 24 -1.54 -1.90 -1.27
CA ALA A 24 -0.48 -2.60 -1.99
C ALA A 24 0.16 -1.69 -3.02
N CYS A 25 1.29 -2.14 -3.54
CA CYS A 25 1.97 -1.47 -4.64
C CYS A 25 2.16 -2.46 -5.78
N SER A 26 2.20 -1.95 -7.00
CA SER A 26 2.39 -2.79 -8.19
C SER A 26 3.71 -3.55 -8.18
N CYS A 27 4.67 -3.14 -7.35
CA CYS A 27 5.95 -3.83 -7.19
C CYS A 27 5.88 -5.06 -6.28
N GLY A 28 4.72 -5.32 -5.66
CA GLY A 28 4.54 -6.44 -4.73
C GLY A 28 4.51 -6.05 -3.26
N TRP A 29 4.78 -4.78 -2.93
CA TRP A 29 4.70 -4.32 -1.55
C TRP A 29 3.27 -4.39 -1.02
N ARG A 30 3.12 -4.76 0.23
CA ARG A 30 1.84 -4.81 0.92
C ARG A 30 1.91 -3.99 2.20
N GLY A 31 0.96 -3.06 2.35
CA GLY A 31 0.96 -2.13 3.47
C GLY A 31 0.00 -2.49 4.59
N GLY A 32 -0.61 -3.67 4.56
CA GLY A 32 -1.55 -4.09 5.59
C GLY A 32 -2.99 -3.75 5.26
N HIS A 33 -3.85 -3.92 6.25
CA HIS A 33 -5.28 -3.73 6.07
C HIS A 33 -5.79 -2.51 6.80
N TYR A 34 -6.78 -1.85 6.20
CA TYR A 34 -7.33 -0.59 6.69
C TYR A 34 -8.85 -0.59 6.55
N MET A 35 -9.48 0.34 7.24
CA MET A 35 -10.89 0.66 6.99
C MET A 35 -10.99 1.44 5.67
N ARG A 36 -12.15 1.38 5.06
CA ARG A 36 -12.41 2.12 3.82
C ARG A 36 -12.10 3.60 3.98
N THR A 37 -12.42 4.16 5.13
CA THR A 37 -12.22 5.60 5.43
C THR A 37 -10.77 5.95 5.75
N GLU A 38 -9.91 4.95 5.88
CA GLU A 38 -8.50 5.15 6.24
C GLU A 38 -7.56 5.17 5.03
N ARG A 39 -8.10 5.42 3.86
CA ARG A 39 -7.30 5.46 2.63
C ARG A 39 -6.09 6.40 2.74
N LYS A 40 -6.25 7.53 3.42
CA LYS A 40 -5.16 8.49 3.60
C LYS A 40 -3.98 7.89 4.37
N TYR A 41 -4.26 7.03 5.34
CA TYR A 41 -3.20 6.36 6.10
C TYR A 41 -2.50 5.31 5.24
N ALA A 42 -3.26 4.62 4.40
CA ALA A 42 -2.70 3.66 3.46
C ALA A 42 -1.78 4.36 2.45
N ARG A 43 -2.17 5.51 1.96
CA ARG A 43 -1.34 6.30 1.05
C ARG A 43 -0.06 6.78 1.71
N ARG A 44 -0.14 7.15 3.00
CA ARG A 44 1.05 7.56 3.76
C ARG A 44 2.03 6.39 3.87
N ALA A 45 1.54 5.20 4.17
CA ALA A 45 2.38 4.01 4.25
C ALA A 45 3.03 3.73 2.90
N HIS A 46 2.30 3.90 1.81
CA HIS A 46 2.85 3.74 0.46
C HIS A 46 3.94 4.77 0.17
N ALA A 47 3.74 6.01 0.59
CA ALA A 47 4.74 7.06 0.41
C ALA A 47 6.04 6.72 1.15
N GLU A 48 5.92 6.17 2.36
CA GLU A 48 7.09 5.71 3.12
C GLU A 48 7.80 4.56 2.41
N HIS A 49 7.02 3.65 1.83
CA HIS A 49 7.58 2.55 1.04
C HIS A 49 8.39 3.10 -0.14
N LEU A 50 7.86 4.08 -0.85
CA LEU A 50 8.58 4.70 -1.97
C LEU A 50 9.87 5.38 -1.51
N ALA A 51 9.81 6.09 -0.38
CA ALA A 51 10.99 6.77 0.17
C ALA A 51 12.08 5.78 0.53
N ARG A 52 11.72 4.65 1.16
CA ARG A 52 12.68 3.60 1.51
C ARG A 52 13.27 2.94 0.28
N PHE A 53 12.46 2.72 -0.72
CA PHE A 53 12.91 2.13 -1.98
C PHE A 53 13.95 3.03 -2.65
N GLN A 54 13.69 4.33 -2.70
CA GLN A 54 14.61 5.28 -3.30
C GLN A 54 15.93 5.38 -2.53
N ARG A 55 15.86 5.32 -1.18
CA ARG A 55 17.08 5.35 -0.36
C ARG A 55 17.94 4.11 -0.55
N GLY A 56 17.33 2.96 -0.70
CA GLY A 56 18.05 1.71 -0.90
C GLY A 56 18.70 1.60 -2.25
N ARG A 57 18.40 2.51 -3.12
CA ARG A 57 18.86 2.51 -4.49
C ARG A 57 19.99 3.50 -4.68
N ARG A 58 21.18 3.04 -4.57
CA ARG A 58 22.34 3.88 -4.82
C ARG A 58 23.19 3.33 -5.94
#